data_880438b74579708b3ae82ca3d2509dd6
#
_entry.id   880438b74579708b3ae82ca3d2509dd6
#
_cell.length_a   1.000
_cell.length_b   1.000
_cell.length_c   1.000
_cell.angle_alpha   90.00
_cell.angle_beta   90.00
_cell.angle_gamma   90.00
#
_symmetry.space_group_name_H-M   'P 1'
#
loop_
_entity.id
_entity.type
_entity.pdbx_description
1 polymer ?
#
loop_
_entity_poly.entity_id
_entity_poly.type
_entity_poly.pdbx_seq_one_letter_code
_entity_poly.pdbx_strand_id
1 'polypeptide(L)'
;MSPALVLDTGALIALDRNDRATWALLRVAADDSAIMQVPAGVIAQGWRDGARQVLLSRALRHCDEAPLDGQTARVAGLLLGKSRTTDVIDATVALTANALNRTVDTVILTSDPGDIKLLAEALGSPIRVETV
;
A
#
# COMPACT_ATOMS: atom_id res chain seq x y z
N MET A 1 19.77 -1.83 -4.62
CA MET A 1 18.71 -2.52 -3.87
C MET A 1 17.42 -1.69 -3.93
N SER A 2 16.31 -2.32 -4.29
CA SER A 2 15.01 -1.64 -4.36
C SER A 2 14.41 -1.43 -2.98
N PRO A 3 13.70 -0.32 -2.75
CA PRO A 3 12.95 -0.13 -1.51
C PRO A 3 11.78 -1.12 -1.42
N ALA A 4 11.28 -1.33 -0.21
CA ALA A 4 10.03 -2.02 -0.01
C ALA A 4 8.88 -1.19 -0.59
N LEU A 5 7.85 -1.84 -1.10
CA LEU A 5 6.68 -1.19 -1.65
C LEU A 5 5.44 -1.54 -0.83
N VAL A 6 4.62 -0.53 -0.56
CA VAL A 6 3.27 -0.71 -0.02
C VAL A 6 2.30 -0.18 -1.06
N LEU A 7 1.39 -1.04 -1.51
CA LEU A 7 0.46 -0.73 -2.58
C LEU A 7 -0.89 -0.29 -2.00
N ASP A 8 -1.32 0.90 -2.39
CA ASP A 8 -2.68 1.39 -2.13
C ASP A 8 -3.61 0.98 -3.27
N THR A 9 -4.89 1.24 -3.12
CA THR A 9 -5.94 0.84 -4.09
C THR A 9 -5.66 1.36 -5.49
N GLY A 10 -5.21 2.62 -5.62
CA GLY A 10 -4.87 3.18 -6.93
C GLY A 10 -3.79 2.41 -7.66
N ALA A 11 -2.80 1.87 -6.93
CA ALA A 11 -1.76 1.03 -7.51
C ALA A 11 -2.34 -0.31 -7.99
N LEU A 12 -3.24 -0.94 -7.22
CA LEU A 12 -3.90 -2.17 -7.65
C LEU A 12 -4.74 -1.94 -8.91
N ILE A 13 -5.48 -0.84 -8.98
CA ILE A 13 -6.28 -0.49 -10.15
C ILE A 13 -5.37 -0.27 -11.36
N ALA A 14 -4.25 0.41 -11.20
CA ALA A 14 -3.28 0.63 -12.27
C ALA A 14 -2.73 -0.71 -12.80
N LEU A 15 -2.37 -1.63 -11.91
CA LEU A 15 -1.90 -2.97 -12.30
C LEU A 15 -2.98 -3.77 -13.02
N ASP A 16 -4.23 -3.69 -12.54
CA ASP A 16 -5.36 -4.38 -13.15
C ASP A 16 -5.64 -3.87 -14.57
N ARG A 17 -5.40 -2.58 -14.82
CA ARG A 17 -5.55 -1.93 -16.13
C ARG A 17 -4.32 -2.05 -17.02
N ASN A 18 -3.31 -2.80 -16.60
CA ASN A 18 -2.06 -2.98 -17.33
C ASN A 18 -1.28 -1.67 -17.55
N ASP A 19 -1.27 -0.78 -16.55
CA ASP A 19 -0.45 0.42 -16.62
C ASP A 19 1.03 0.05 -16.67
N ARG A 20 1.72 0.43 -17.74
CA ARG A 20 3.09 -0.01 -18.00
C ARG A 20 4.09 0.51 -16.98
N ALA A 21 3.93 1.76 -16.57
CA ALA A 21 4.84 2.36 -15.59
C ALA A 21 4.73 1.67 -14.24
N THR A 22 3.52 1.39 -13.78
CA THR A 22 3.29 0.69 -12.51
C THR A 22 3.82 -0.74 -12.57
N TRP A 23 3.59 -1.45 -13.67
CA TRP A 23 4.15 -2.80 -13.87
C TRP A 23 5.68 -2.78 -13.91
N ALA A 24 6.29 -1.75 -14.49
CA ALA A 24 7.75 -1.63 -14.51
C ALA A 24 8.32 -1.50 -13.09
N LEU A 25 7.67 -0.71 -12.22
CA LEU A 25 8.05 -0.58 -10.81
C LEU A 25 7.95 -1.94 -10.09
N LEU A 26 6.86 -2.66 -10.30
CA LEU A 26 6.65 -3.96 -9.69
C LEU A 26 7.71 -4.98 -10.13
N ARG A 27 8.05 -5.00 -11.42
CA ARG A 27 9.06 -5.91 -11.97
C ARG A 27 10.44 -5.65 -11.40
N VAL A 28 10.84 -4.40 -11.31
CA VAL A 28 12.13 -4.04 -10.72
C VAL A 28 12.19 -4.49 -9.27
N ALA A 29 11.13 -4.25 -8.52
CA ALA A 29 11.04 -4.68 -7.12
C ALA A 29 11.10 -6.21 -7.01
N ALA A 30 10.38 -6.93 -7.86
CA ALA A 30 10.37 -8.40 -7.86
C ALA A 30 11.76 -8.97 -8.23
N ASP A 31 12.43 -8.39 -9.23
CA ASP A 31 13.77 -8.82 -9.65
C ASP A 31 14.79 -8.62 -8.53
N ASP A 32 14.63 -7.59 -7.73
CA ASP A 32 15.50 -7.31 -6.57
C ASP A 32 15.06 -8.05 -5.30
N SER A 33 14.04 -8.91 -5.38
CA SER A 33 13.44 -9.59 -4.23
C SER A 33 13.02 -8.62 -3.12
N ALA A 34 12.55 -7.45 -3.49
CA ALA A 34 12.07 -6.45 -2.55
C ALA A 34 10.79 -6.90 -1.85
N ILE A 35 10.61 -6.45 -0.62
CA ILE A 35 9.36 -6.68 0.11
C ILE A 35 8.26 -5.86 -0.54
N MET A 36 7.13 -6.50 -0.83
CA MET A 36 5.94 -5.82 -1.32
C MET A 36 4.75 -6.23 -0.47
N GLN A 37 4.04 -5.26 0.11
CA GLN A 37 2.90 -5.53 0.96
C GLN A 37 1.67 -4.78 0.49
N VAL A 38 0.52 -5.45 0.64
CA VAL A 38 -0.80 -4.88 0.37
C VAL A 38 -1.66 -5.08 1.61
N PRO A 39 -2.18 -4.00 2.23
CA PRO A 39 -3.16 -4.16 3.31
C PRO A 39 -4.42 -4.87 2.84
N ALA A 40 -4.98 -5.74 3.67
CA ALA A 40 -6.16 -6.53 3.32
C ALA A 40 -7.36 -5.67 2.87
N GLY A 41 -7.55 -4.51 3.51
CA GLY A 41 -8.63 -3.59 3.12
C GLY A 41 -8.45 -3.00 1.72
N VAL A 42 -7.21 -2.79 1.29
CA VAL A 42 -6.91 -2.34 -0.08
C VAL A 42 -7.33 -3.41 -1.09
N ILE A 43 -7.08 -4.68 -0.78
CA ILE A 43 -7.52 -5.78 -1.63
C ILE A 43 -9.05 -5.77 -1.75
N ALA A 44 -9.75 -5.57 -0.65
CA ALA A 44 -11.22 -5.50 -0.65
C ALA A 44 -11.74 -4.35 -1.54
N GLN A 45 -11.03 -3.25 -1.62
CA GLN A 45 -11.41 -2.13 -2.48
C GLN A 45 -11.14 -2.42 -3.97
N GLY A 46 -10.08 -3.14 -4.30
CA GLY A 46 -9.68 -3.40 -5.69
C GLY A 46 -10.20 -4.69 -6.29
N TRP A 47 -10.48 -5.70 -5.47
CA TRP A 47 -10.91 -7.02 -5.92
C TRP A 47 -12.42 -7.05 -6.18
N ARG A 48 -12.82 -7.53 -7.36
CA ARG A 48 -14.23 -7.68 -7.73
C ARG A 48 -14.55 -9.05 -8.30
N ASP A 49 -13.74 -9.52 -9.25
CA ASP A 49 -13.94 -10.79 -9.92
C ASP A 49 -12.60 -11.34 -10.37
N GLY A 50 -12.05 -12.28 -9.61
CA GLY A 50 -10.73 -12.83 -9.87
C GLY A 50 -10.57 -13.43 -11.25
N ALA A 51 -11.63 -13.99 -11.84
CA ALA A 51 -11.60 -14.57 -13.19
C ALA A 51 -11.36 -13.50 -14.27
N ARG A 52 -11.80 -12.27 -14.03
CA ARG A 52 -11.64 -11.13 -14.95
C ARG A 52 -10.46 -10.23 -14.59
N GLN A 53 -9.85 -10.45 -13.46
CA GLN A 53 -8.73 -9.64 -12.95
C GLN A 53 -7.42 -10.44 -12.94
N VAL A 54 -7.09 -11.04 -14.08
CA VAL A 54 -5.91 -11.90 -14.22
C VAL A 54 -4.63 -11.13 -13.91
N LEU A 55 -4.53 -9.88 -14.36
CA LEU A 55 -3.35 -9.05 -14.11
C LEU A 55 -3.21 -8.70 -12.63
N LEU A 56 -4.32 -8.33 -11.98
CA LEU A 56 -4.30 -8.06 -10.54
C LEU A 56 -3.92 -9.33 -9.75
N SER A 57 -4.50 -10.47 -10.09
CA SER A 57 -4.15 -11.75 -9.47
C SER A 57 -2.66 -12.07 -9.61
N ARG A 58 -2.08 -11.79 -10.78
CA ARG A 58 -0.65 -11.98 -11.04
C ARG A 58 0.20 -11.05 -10.18
N ALA A 59 -0.19 -9.78 -10.08
CA ALA A 59 0.53 -8.81 -9.25
C ALA A 59 0.51 -9.22 -7.77
N LEU A 60 -0.64 -9.64 -7.25
CA LEU A 60 -0.79 -10.03 -5.85
C LEU A 60 0.06 -11.24 -5.46
N ARG A 61 0.45 -12.09 -6.42
CA ARG A 61 1.36 -13.22 -6.14
C ARG A 61 2.76 -12.77 -5.69
N HIS A 62 3.14 -11.55 -6.01
CA HIS A 62 4.41 -10.97 -5.58
C HIS A 62 4.31 -10.25 -4.24
N CYS A 63 3.14 -10.16 -3.65
CA CYS A 63 2.87 -9.35 -2.48
C CYS A 63 2.49 -10.19 -1.27
N ASP A 64 2.91 -9.73 -0.10
CA ASP A 64 2.39 -10.21 1.17
C ASP A 64 1.15 -9.40 1.52
N GLU A 65 0.11 -10.07 1.99
CA GLU A 65 -1.13 -9.44 2.39
C GLU A 65 -1.12 -9.13 3.87
N ALA A 66 -1.17 -7.85 4.23
CA ALA A 66 -1.13 -7.42 5.63
C ALA A 66 -2.55 -7.46 6.22
N PRO A 67 -2.79 -8.23 7.29
CA PRO A 67 -4.13 -8.39 7.84
C PRO A 67 -4.59 -7.12 8.56
N LEU A 68 -5.91 -6.93 8.60
CA LEU A 68 -6.57 -5.94 9.44
C LEU A 68 -7.29 -6.68 10.57
N ASP A 69 -6.57 -6.96 11.64
CA ASP A 69 -7.14 -7.58 12.85
C ASP A 69 -7.63 -6.51 13.84
N GLY A 70 -8.19 -6.95 14.97
CA GLY A 70 -8.75 -6.05 15.97
C GLY A 70 -7.72 -5.10 16.58
N GLN A 71 -6.50 -5.56 16.79
CA GLN A 71 -5.42 -4.73 17.32
C GLN A 71 -5.01 -3.66 16.29
N THR A 72 -4.81 -4.05 15.06
CA THR A 72 -4.47 -3.13 13.97
C THR A 72 -5.59 -2.11 13.76
N ALA A 73 -6.85 -2.54 13.84
CA ALA A 73 -8.00 -1.65 13.73
C ALA A 73 -8.00 -0.56 14.81
N ARG A 74 -7.65 -0.93 16.05
CA ARG A 74 -7.58 0.06 17.15
C ARG A 74 -6.44 1.06 16.94
N VAL A 75 -5.29 0.60 16.48
CA VAL A 75 -4.16 1.49 16.16
C VAL A 75 -4.52 2.43 15.01
N ALA A 76 -5.20 1.91 13.98
CA ALA A 76 -5.70 2.72 12.89
C ALA A 76 -6.68 3.79 13.37
N GLY A 77 -7.60 3.45 14.27
CA GLY A 77 -8.53 4.40 14.85
C GLY A 77 -7.84 5.54 15.61
N LEU A 78 -6.83 5.23 16.40
CA LEU A 78 -6.03 6.24 17.09
C LEU A 78 -5.33 7.17 16.10
N LEU A 79 -4.77 6.62 15.03
CA LEU A 79 -4.10 7.40 14.00
C LEU A 79 -5.08 8.34 13.28
N LEU A 80 -6.27 7.86 12.95
CA LEU A 80 -7.32 8.68 12.32
C LEU A 80 -7.68 9.89 13.20
N GLY A 81 -7.83 9.68 14.50
CA GLY A 81 -8.08 10.75 15.44
C GLY A 81 -6.96 11.79 15.47
N LYS A 82 -5.71 11.33 15.44
CA LYS A 82 -4.53 12.21 15.48
C LYS A 82 -4.34 12.99 14.17
N SER A 83 -4.55 12.34 13.04
CA SER A 83 -4.37 12.95 11.70
C SER A 83 -5.56 13.80 11.26
N ARG A 84 -6.71 13.65 11.93
CA ARG A 84 -7.99 14.27 11.55
C ARG A 84 -8.45 13.86 10.16
N THR A 85 -8.17 12.61 9.79
CA THR A 85 -8.68 11.98 8.58
C THR A 85 -9.66 10.87 8.97
N THR A 86 -10.39 10.31 8.01
CA THR A 86 -11.46 9.34 8.30
C THR A 86 -11.35 8.03 7.54
N ASP A 87 -10.44 7.92 6.60
CA ASP A 87 -10.32 6.70 5.77
C ASP A 87 -9.49 5.65 6.48
N VAL A 88 -10.16 4.58 6.92
CA VAL A 88 -9.52 3.45 7.62
C VAL A 88 -8.51 2.75 6.72
N ILE A 89 -8.80 2.63 5.43
CA ILE A 89 -7.90 1.93 4.49
C ILE A 89 -6.61 2.72 4.31
N ASP A 90 -6.69 4.04 4.13
CA ASP A 90 -5.52 4.91 4.07
C ASP A 90 -4.68 4.80 5.35
N ALA A 91 -5.34 4.75 6.52
CA ALA A 91 -4.64 4.56 7.80
C ALA A 91 -3.87 3.24 7.82
N THR A 92 -4.44 2.14 7.32
CA THR A 92 -3.76 0.85 7.27
C THR A 92 -2.56 0.88 6.30
N VAL A 93 -2.67 1.59 5.20
CA VAL A 93 -1.55 1.79 4.25
C VAL A 93 -0.39 2.50 4.96
N ALA A 94 -0.66 3.61 5.63
CA ALA A 94 0.36 4.38 6.35
C ALA A 94 1.01 3.56 7.48
N LEU A 95 0.21 2.82 8.25
CA LEU A 95 0.71 1.97 9.33
C LEU A 95 1.61 0.84 8.80
N THR A 96 1.20 0.19 7.72
CA THR A 96 1.99 -0.88 7.10
C THR A 96 3.34 -0.34 6.63
N ALA A 97 3.34 0.79 5.95
CA ALA A 97 4.56 1.43 5.48
C ALA A 97 5.45 1.89 6.63
N ASN A 98 4.87 2.45 7.68
CA ASN A 98 5.62 2.90 8.85
C ASN A 98 6.35 1.74 9.54
N ALA A 99 5.69 0.60 9.67
CA ALA A 99 6.30 -0.60 10.25
C ALA A 99 7.48 -1.11 9.42
N LEU A 100 7.32 -1.18 8.10
CA LEU A 100 8.41 -1.58 7.19
C LEU A 100 9.56 -0.59 7.19
N ASN A 101 9.25 0.70 7.22
CA ASN A 101 10.26 1.77 7.11
C ASN A 101 11.21 1.84 8.30
N ARG A 102 10.90 1.13 9.39
CA ARG A 102 11.83 0.99 10.54
C ARG A 102 13.07 0.19 10.20
N THR A 103 12.97 -0.75 9.27
CA THR A 103 14.05 -1.68 8.95
C THR A 103 14.52 -1.60 7.50
N VAL A 104 13.69 -1.10 6.59
CA VAL A 104 14.00 -1.00 5.17
C VAL A 104 13.36 0.26 4.59
N ASP A 105 14.08 0.93 3.69
CA ASP A 105 13.53 2.08 2.96
C ASP A 105 12.23 1.66 2.25
N THR A 106 11.15 2.42 2.42
CA THR A 106 9.82 2.03 1.99
C THR A 106 9.16 3.15 1.19
N VAL A 107 8.45 2.79 0.14
CA VAL A 107 7.68 3.70 -0.71
C VAL A 107 6.22 3.24 -0.75
N ILE A 108 5.29 4.17 -0.57
CA ILE A 108 3.87 3.95 -0.79
C ILE A 108 3.53 4.33 -2.24
N LEU A 109 2.91 3.42 -2.97
CA LEU A 109 2.36 3.68 -4.31
C LEU A 109 0.87 3.93 -4.20
N THR A 110 0.42 5.13 -4.59
CA THR A 110 -0.97 5.55 -4.49
C THR A 110 -1.34 6.47 -5.65
N SER A 111 -2.62 6.52 -6.01
CA SER A 111 -3.14 7.50 -6.97
C SER A 111 -3.62 8.80 -6.29
N ASP A 112 -3.76 8.78 -4.96
CA ASP A 112 -4.23 9.92 -4.17
C ASP A 112 -3.34 10.12 -2.94
N PRO A 113 -2.26 10.90 -3.05
CA PRO A 113 -1.31 11.04 -1.96
C PRO A 113 -1.75 11.95 -0.80
N GLY A 114 -2.85 12.69 -0.93
CA GLY A 114 -3.24 13.73 0.03
C GLY A 114 -3.35 13.24 1.46
N ASP A 115 -4.33 12.39 1.76
CA ASP A 115 -4.54 11.86 3.12
C ASP A 115 -3.39 10.96 3.58
N ILE A 116 -2.78 10.23 2.65
CA ILE A 116 -1.62 9.38 2.96
C ILE A 116 -0.47 10.21 3.53
N LYS A 117 -0.20 11.38 2.97
CA LYS A 117 0.85 12.28 3.49
C LYS A 117 0.51 12.81 4.88
N LEU A 118 -0.75 13.17 5.12
CA LEU A 118 -1.20 13.62 6.45
C LEU A 118 -1.03 12.52 7.49
N LEU A 119 -1.37 11.28 7.14
CA LEU A 119 -1.22 10.12 8.01
C LEU A 119 0.26 9.84 8.31
N ALA A 120 1.13 9.90 7.30
CA ALA A 120 2.57 9.71 7.47
C ALA A 120 3.16 10.79 8.39
N GLU A 121 2.75 12.04 8.22
CA GLU A 121 3.17 13.14 9.10
C GLU A 121 2.74 12.89 10.55
N ALA A 122 1.50 12.44 10.76
CA ALA A 122 0.98 12.15 12.10
C ALA A 122 1.77 11.01 12.78
N LEU A 123 2.34 10.08 11.99
CA LEU A 123 3.22 9.02 12.50
C LEU A 123 4.65 9.52 12.80
N GLY A 124 5.00 10.72 12.33
CA GLY A 124 6.32 11.28 12.51
C GLY A 124 7.41 10.60 11.70
N SER A 125 7.05 9.89 10.65
CA SER A 125 7.97 9.10 9.85
C SER A 125 8.06 9.65 8.43
N PRO A 126 9.27 9.92 7.91
CA PRO A 126 9.43 10.41 6.53
C PRO A 126 9.30 9.26 5.51
N ILE A 127 8.09 8.84 5.24
CA ILE A 127 7.81 7.79 4.26
C ILE A 127 7.64 8.43 2.89
N ARG A 128 8.34 7.89 1.89
CA ARG A 128 8.19 8.35 0.51
C ARG A 128 6.86 7.88 -0.07
N VAL A 129 6.21 8.77 -0.81
CA VAL A 129 4.95 8.51 -1.49
C VAL A 129 5.15 8.80 -2.97
N GLU A 130 4.87 7.82 -3.82
CA GLU A 130 4.90 7.98 -5.27
C GLU A 130 3.49 7.84 -5.84
N THR A 131 3.15 8.76 -6.74
CA THR A 131 1.85 8.75 -7.41
C THR A 131 1.90 7.86 -8.64
N VAL A 132 0.91 7.02 -8.78
CA VAL A 132 0.75 6.13 -9.93
C VAL A 132 -0.41 6.56 -10.84
#